data_7123f76b8380824c9fc6ec6876eddc0d
#
_entry.id   7123f76b8380824c9fc6ec6876eddc0d
#
_cell.length_a   1.000
_cell.length_b   1.000
_cell.length_c   1.000
_cell.angle_alpha   90.00
_cell.angle_beta   90.00
_cell.angle_gamma   90.00
#
_symmetry.space_group_name_H-M   'P 1'
#
loop_
_entity.id
_entity.type
_entity.pdbx_description
1 polymer ?
#
loop_
_entity_poly.entity_id
_entity_poly.type
_entity_poly.pdbx_seq_one_letter_code
_entity_poly.pdbx_strand_id
1 'polypeptide(L)'
;MRHLLTAIFILINSTVLASNQTQAADSLLGVLKNTQSSEKRIQIYRNLADLYQENPEAHLYLLKMYQEAATIDDRKNMLNALDDILIAGISEYNKDTIAKYTEYFKKIATEDELKSLLPFYHMRTFDSRCYSGERTEAIKEELDSKNVETDKEDNVYKQIASAYNMGTSFYMSDQFKKAIPYLDKAMQLAETLPEKGKYIYKKFITWRVCFTYAQAGKNKEAVKIMEQLINMVEQKYKNDYQKQRPFYNIDLYLLQYYSFMISSLPYLTLEQEKYYW
;
A
#
# COMPACT_ATOMS: atom_id res chain seq x y z
N MET A 1 25.95 -14.93 21.49
CA MET A 1 25.98 -16.00 20.46
C MET A 1 24.69 -16.03 19.61
N ARG A 2 23.48 -16.12 20.20
CA ARG A 2 22.20 -16.08 19.43
C ARG A 2 22.07 -14.87 18.50
N HIS A 3 22.31 -13.65 18.97
CA HIS A 3 22.21 -12.44 18.13
C HIS A 3 23.23 -12.39 16.99
N LEU A 4 24.40 -12.98 17.16
CA LEU A 4 25.41 -13.06 16.10
C LEU A 4 25.00 -14.05 15.01
N LEU A 5 24.43 -15.20 15.40
CA LEU A 5 23.93 -16.20 14.45
C LEU A 5 22.72 -15.66 13.65
N THR A 6 21.82 -14.92 14.32
CA THR A 6 20.69 -14.27 13.64
C THR A 6 21.17 -13.21 12.65
N ALA A 7 22.15 -12.39 13.02
CA ALA A 7 22.73 -11.38 12.12
C ALA A 7 23.45 -12.02 10.91
N ILE A 8 24.19 -13.11 11.11
CA ILE A 8 24.85 -13.87 10.04
C ILE A 8 23.79 -14.52 9.12
N PHE A 9 22.73 -15.09 9.68
CA PHE A 9 21.64 -15.69 8.89
C PHE A 9 20.90 -14.65 8.04
N ILE A 10 20.65 -13.45 8.59
CA ILE A 10 20.06 -12.33 7.86
C ILE A 10 20.99 -11.86 6.74
N LEU A 11 22.29 -11.72 7.00
CA LEU A 11 23.28 -11.31 6.00
C LEU A 11 23.43 -12.33 4.86
N ILE A 12 23.45 -13.62 5.15
CA ILE A 12 23.53 -14.67 4.13
C ILE A 12 22.27 -14.69 3.27
N ASN A 13 21.09 -14.60 3.89
CA ASN A 13 19.84 -14.56 3.13
C ASN A 13 19.70 -13.31 2.28
N SER A 14 20.14 -12.14 2.75
CA SER A 14 20.09 -10.90 1.97
C SER A 14 21.05 -10.95 0.76
N THR A 15 22.24 -11.53 0.88
CA THR A 15 23.18 -11.69 -0.24
C THR A 15 22.70 -12.69 -1.28
N VAL A 16 22.09 -13.81 -0.87
CA VAL A 16 21.50 -14.80 -1.78
C VAL A 16 20.28 -14.22 -2.51
N LEU A 17 19.40 -13.48 -1.81
CA LEU A 17 18.27 -12.78 -2.40
C LEU A 17 18.73 -11.75 -3.44
N ALA A 18 19.72 -10.93 -3.12
CA ALA A 18 20.26 -9.93 -4.05
C ALA A 18 20.88 -10.57 -5.31
N SER A 19 21.61 -11.68 -5.16
CA SER A 19 22.18 -12.44 -6.28
C SER A 19 21.09 -13.02 -7.19
N ASN A 20 20.05 -13.63 -6.62
CA ASN A 20 18.92 -14.17 -7.37
C ASN A 20 18.12 -13.07 -8.09
N GLN A 21 17.96 -11.91 -7.46
CA GLN A 21 17.30 -10.75 -8.05
C GLN A 21 18.07 -10.22 -9.27
N THR A 22 19.40 -10.08 -9.16
CA THR A 22 20.25 -9.64 -10.27
C THR A 22 20.19 -10.62 -11.44
N GLN A 23 20.27 -11.93 -11.18
CA GLN A 23 20.19 -12.96 -12.23
C GLN A 23 18.81 -12.95 -12.93
N ALA A 24 17.72 -12.78 -12.18
CA ALA A 24 16.39 -12.68 -12.76
C ALA A 24 16.24 -11.41 -13.62
N ALA A 25 16.77 -10.27 -13.16
CA ALA A 25 16.77 -9.02 -13.91
C ALA A 25 17.57 -9.15 -15.22
N ASP A 26 18.78 -9.71 -15.18
CA ASP A 26 19.62 -9.93 -16.37
C ASP A 26 18.93 -10.83 -17.39
N SER A 27 18.27 -11.90 -16.93
CA SER A 27 17.47 -12.77 -17.77
C SER A 27 16.33 -12.01 -18.47
N LEU A 28 15.55 -11.23 -17.73
CA LEU A 28 14.46 -10.41 -18.29
C LEU A 28 14.97 -9.35 -19.28
N LEU A 29 16.09 -8.69 -18.97
CA LEU A 29 16.72 -7.72 -19.87
C LEU A 29 17.24 -8.40 -21.16
N GLY A 30 17.77 -9.62 -21.05
CA GLY A 30 18.16 -10.43 -22.21
C GLY A 30 16.97 -10.76 -23.11
N VAL A 31 15.84 -11.16 -22.54
CA VAL A 31 14.60 -11.43 -23.29
C VAL A 31 14.07 -10.12 -23.91
N LEU A 32 14.09 -9.00 -23.19
CA LEU A 32 13.61 -7.72 -23.64
C LEU A 32 14.30 -7.24 -24.93
N LYS A 33 15.64 -7.44 -25.05
CA LYS A 33 16.43 -7.06 -26.24
C LYS A 33 15.92 -7.71 -27.54
N ASN A 34 15.35 -8.91 -27.42
CA ASN A 34 14.89 -9.70 -28.58
C ASN A 34 13.35 -9.68 -28.72
N THR A 35 12.64 -8.94 -27.86
CA THR A 35 11.18 -8.91 -27.86
C THR A 35 10.66 -7.75 -28.70
N GLN A 36 9.90 -8.04 -29.77
CA GLN A 36 9.27 -7.07 -30.67
C GLN A 36 7.83 -6.73 -30.26
N SER A 37 7.12 -7.65 -29.59
CA SER A 37 5.73 -7.45 -29.16
C SER A 37 5.64 -6.49 -27.99
N SER A 38 4.88 -5.41 -28.16
CA SER A 38 4.64 -4.40 -27.12
C SER A 38 3.97 -5.01 -25.87
N GLU A 39 3.03 -5.97 -26.05
CA GLU A 39 2.38 -6.64 -24.91
C GLU A 39 3.39 -7.43 -24.07
N LYS A 40 4.32 -8.13 -24.73
CA LYS A 40 5.39 -8.86 -24.02
C LYS A 40 6.38 -7.91 -23.36
N ARG A 41 6.73 -6.79 -24.01
CA ARG A 41 7.59 -5.75 -23.44
C ARG A 41 6.97 -5.11 -22.20
N ILE A 42 5.66 -4.80 -22.24
CA ILE A 42 4.88 -4.31 -21.09
C ILE A 42 4.99 -5.29 -19.92
N GLN A 43 4.80 -6.58 -20.17
CA GLN A 43 4.91 -7.61 -19.12
C GLN A 43 6.33 -7.71 -18.54
N ILE A 44 7.36 -7.60 -19.40
CA ILE A 44 8.75 -7.62 -18.94
C ILE A 44 9.06 -6.38 -18.08
N TYR A 45 8.61 -5.19 -18.50
CA TYR A 45 8.78 -3.98 -17.70
C TYR A 45 8.06 -4.08 -16.35
N ARG A 46 6.85 -4.67 -16.32
CA ARG A 46 6.13 -4.96 -15.07
C ARG A 46 6.98 -5.86 -14.16
N ASN A 47 7.49 -6.96 -14.69
CA ASN A 47 8.29 -7.91 -13.92
C ASN A 47 9.60 -7.27 -13.40
N LEU A 48 10.24 -6.43 -14.20
CA LEU A 48 11.42 -5.66 -13.77
C LEU A 48 11.07 -4.66 -12.67
N ALA A 49 9.96 -3.93 -12.79
CA ALA A 49 9.49 -3.02 -11.74
C ALA A 49 9.20 -3.78 -10.43
N ASP A 50 8.59 -4.97 -10.51
CA ASP A 50 8.31 -5.80 -9.33
C ASP A 50 9.59 -6.32 -8.68
N LEU A 51 10.63 -6.65 -9.46
CA LEU A 51 11.94 -7.02 -8.93
C LEU A 51 12.63 -5.88 -8.18
N TYR A 52 12.45 -4.65 -8.65
CA TYR A 52 13.10 -3.46 -8.10
C TYR A 52 12.16 -2.61 -7.23
N GLN A 53 11.03 -3.15 -6.76
CA GLN A 53 9.92 -2.38 -6.15
C GLN A 53 10.32 -1.40 -5.03
N GLU A 54 11.44 -1.62 -4.35
CA GLU A 54 11.95 -0.74 -3.29
C GLU A 54 13.13 0.14 -3.75
N ASN A 55 13.50 0.06 -5.03
CA ASN A 55 14.62 0.80 -5.61
C ASN A 55 14.13 1.84 -6.61
N PRO A 56 14.88 2.93 -6.83
CA PRO A 56 14.56 3.94 -7.84
C PRO A 56 14.39 3.37 -9.26
N GLU A 57 15.04 2.25 -9.57
CA GLU A 57 14.92 1.55 -10.85
C GLU A 57 13.50 1.09 -11.15
N ALA A 58 12.72 0.75 -10.12
CA ALA A 58 11.31 0.38 -10.30
C ALA A 58 10.54 1.49 -11.04
N HIS A 59 10.74 2.75 -10.65
CA HIS A 59 10.11 3.90 -11.28
C HIS A 59 10.46 4.00 -12.78
N LEU A 60 11.72 3.76 -13.14
CA LEU A 60 12.15 3.77 -14.54
C LEU A 60 11.42 2.70 -15.37
N TYR A 61 11.25 1.50 -14.83
CA TYR A 61 10.55 0.42 -15.55
C TYR A 61 9.04 0.66 -15.62
N LEU A 62 8.43 1.25 -14.60
CA LEU A 62 7.03 1.69 -14.65
C LEU A 62 6.80 2.76 -15.71
N LEU A 63 7.72 3.72 -15.86
CA LEU A 63 7.67 4.71 -16.94
C LEU A 63 7.78 4.08 -18.32
N LYS A 64 8.70 3.13 -18.51
CA LYS A 64 8.82 2.39 -19.76
C LYS A 64 7.58 1.56 -20.05
N MET A 65 7.00 0.94 -19.03
CA MET A 65 5.72 0.23 -19.15
C MET A 65 4.60 1.16 -19.63
N TYR A 66 4.46 2.34 -19.01
CA TYR A 66 3.48 3.35 -19.40
C TYR A 66 3.67 3.79 -20.87
N GLN A 67 4.91 4.10 -21.26
CA GLN A 67 5.24 4.54 -22.60
C GLN A 67 4.92 3.45 -23.64
N GLU A 68 5.33 2.22 -23.40
CA GLU A 68 5.05 1.09 -24.29
C GLU A 68 3.54 0.82 -24.40
N ALA A 69 2.81 0.85 -23.29
CA ALA A 69 1.35 0.70 -23.28
C ALA A 69 0.64 1.82 -24.07
N ALA A 70 1.16 3.04 -24.02
CA ALA A 70 0.64 4.16 -24.80
C ALA A 70 0.83 3.99 -26.32
N THR A 71 1.86 3.27 -26.77
CA THR A 71 2.08 3.02 -28.22
C THR A 71 1.01 2.12 -28.84
N ILE A 72 0.33 1.29 -28.02
CA ILE A 72 -0.69 0.34 -28.47
C ILE A 72 -2.07 0.64 -27.86
N ASP A 73 -2.24 1.82 -27.27
CA ASP A 73 -3.48 2.27 -26.61
C ASP A 73 -3.99 1.30 -25.52
N ASP A 74 -3.07 0.63 -24.81
CA ASP A 74 -3.39 -0.26 -23.70
C ASP A 74 -3.65 0.55 -22.42
N ARG A 75 -4.84 1.12 -22.36
CA ARG A 75 -5.30 1.96 -21.25
C ARG A 75 -5.14 1.27 -19.88
N LYS A 76 -5.42 -0.04 -19.80
CA LYS A 76 -5.32 -0.81 -18.54
C LYS A 76 -3.89 -0.79 -17.99
N ASN A 77 -2.90 -1.08 -18.83
CA ASN A 77 -1.52 -1.09 -18.39
C ASN A 77 -0.94 0.32 -18.19
N MET A 78 -1.45 1.33 -18.91
CA MET A 78 -1.14 2.73 -18.62
C MET A 78 -1.60 3.12 -17.20
N LEU A 79 -2.84 2.80 -16.82
CA LEU A 79 -3.38 3.09 -15.48
C LEU A 79 -2.64 2.32 -14.40
N ASN A 80 -2.33 1.05 -14.61
CA ASN A 80 -1.58 0.25 -13.65
C ASN A 80 -0.18 0.82 -13.39
N ALA A 81 0.51 1.28 -14.42
CA ALA A 81 1.82 1.90 -14.28
C ALA A 81 1.73 3.22 -13.51
N LEU A 82 0.75 4.07 -13.82
CA LEU A 82 0.53 5.34 -13.12
C LEU A 82 0.12 5.14 -11.67
N ASP A 83 -0.69 4.13 -11.36
CA ASP A 83 -1.08 3.80 -9.98
C ASP A 83 0.16 3.45 -9.14
N ASP A 84 1.02 2.55 -9.62
CA ASP A 84 2.25 2.19 -8.91
C ASP A 84 3.22 3.38 -8.78
N ILE A 85 3.35 4.23 -9.82
CA ILE A 85 4.18 5.46 -9.77
C ILE A 85 3.63 6.44 -8.73
N LEU A 86 2.32 6.65 -8.69
CA LEU A 86 1.68 7.54 -7.72
C LEU A 86 1.85 7.02 -6.29
N ILE A 87 1.67 5.72 -6.09
CA ILE A 87 1.87 5.09 -4.78
C ILE A 87 3.32 5.26 -4.29
N ALA A 88 4.30 5.05 -5.15
CA ALA A 88 5.71 5.26 -4.83
C ALA A 88 5.99 6.75 -4.50
N GLY A 89 5.56 7.66 -5.38
CA GLY A 89 5.72 9.11 -5.18
C GLY A 89 5.06 9.62 -3.89
N ILE A 90 3.88 9.08 -3.54
CA ILE A 90 3.20 9.41 -2.29
C ILE A 90 4.00 8.86 -1.09
N SER A 91 4.53 7.65 -1.17
CA SER A 91 5.30 7.03 -0.08
C SER A 91 6.59 7.79 0.22
N GLU A 92 7.25 8.32 -0.81
CA GLU A 92 8.44 9.18 -0.70
C GLU A 92 8.08 10.66 -0.42
N TYR A 93 6.80 10.99 -0.43
CA TYR A 93 6.27 12.36 -0.38
C TYR A 93 6.89 13.30 -1.42
N ASN A 94 7.07 12.80 -2.64
CA ASN A 94 7.56 13.59 -3.76
C ASN A 94 6.41 14.38 -4.42
N LYS A 95 6.26 15.65 -4.03
CA LYS A 95 5.15 16.54 -4.47
C LYS A 95 5.08 16.69 -5.98
N ASP A 96 6.22 16.82 -6.65
CA ASP A 96 6.28 17.01 -8.11
C ASP A 96 5.83 15.75 -8.85
N THR A 97 6.28 14.58 -8.38
CA THR A 97 5.84 13.28 -8.90
C THR A 97 4.34 13.10 -8.70
N ILE A 98 3.82 13.38 -7.49
CA ILE A 98 2.39 13.26 -7.19
C ILE A 98 1.57 14.17 -8.10
N ALA A 99 1.92 15.45 -8.20
CA ALA A 99 1.20 16.42 -9.04
C ALA A 99 1.21 16.02 -10.52
N LYS A 100 2.38 15.74 -11.07
CA LYS A 100 2.56 15.37 -12.48
C LYS A 100 1.76 14.13 -12.87
N TYR A 101 1.89 13.05 -12.11
CA TYR A 101 1.27 11.77 -12.49
C TYR A 101 -0.21 11.69 -12.10
N THR A 102 -0.68 12.47 -11.14
CA THR A 102 -2.11 12.67 -10.90
C THR A 102 -2.79 13.29 -12.13
N GLU A 103 -2.16 14.29 -12.77
CA GLU A 103 -2.70 14.87 -14.00
C GLU A 103 -2.70 13.89 -15.19
N TYR A 104 -1.68 13.04 -15.30
CA TYR A 104 -1.68 11.98 -16.32
C TYR A 104 -2.77 10.95 -16.06
N PHE A 105 -2.94 10.54 -14.79
CA PHE A 105 -4.00 9.63 -14.37
C PHE A 105 -5.39 10.19 -14.70
N LYS A 106 -5.66 11.45 -14.39
CA LYS A 106 -6.94 12.13 -14.69
C LYS A 106 -7.29 12.14 -16.18
N LYS A 107 -6.29 12.21 -17.07
CA LYS A 107 -6.50 12.25 -18.53
C LYS A 107 -6.99 10.92 -19.10
N ILE A 108 -6.65 9.80 -18.47
CA ILE A 108 -6.94 8.47 -19.00
C ILE A 108 -7.93 7.66 -18.13
N ALA A 109 -8.14 8.05 -16.89
CA ALA A 109 -9.07 7.39 -15.98
C ALA A 109 -10.54 7.74 -16.33
N THR A 110 -11.44 6.78 -16.14
CA THR A 110 -12.89 7.03 -16.19
C THR A 110 -13.34 7.80 -14.96
N GLU A 111 -14.55 8.35 -15.02
CA GLU A 111 -15.16 9.05 -13.88
C GLU A 111 -15.26 8.14 -12.63
N ASP A 112 -15.63 6.87 -12.82
CA ASP A 112 -15.73 5.91 -11.70
C ASP A 112 -14.37 5.57 -11.08
N GLU A 113 -13.32 5.47 -11.91
CA GLU A 113 -11.94 5.28 -11.42
C GLU A 113 -11.47 6.52 -10.65
N LEU A 114 -11.76 7.72 -11.15
CA LEU A 114 -11.45 8.97 -10.44
C LEU A 114 -12.20 9.05 -9.11
N LYS A 115 -13.50 8.71 -9.10
CA LYS A 115 -14.30 8.68 -7.87
C LYS A 115 -13.74 7.73 -6.80
N SER A 116 -13.17 6.60 -7.23
CA SER A 116 -12.67 5.57 -6.31
C SER A 116 -11.20 5.76 -5.89
N LEU A 117 -10.34 6.18 -6.80
CA LEU A 117 -8.88 6.19 -6.56
C LEU A 117 -8.35 7.54 -6.05
N LEU A 118 -8.92 8.68 -6.48
CA LEU A 118 -8.45 9.97 -5.98
C LEU A 118 -8.62 10.12 -4.45
N PRO A 119 -9.74 9.71 -3.82
CA PRO A 119 -9.84 9.73 -2.36
C PRO A 119 -8.82 8.81 -1.69
N PHE A 120 -8.48 7.66 -2.29
CA PHE A 120 -7.43 6.78 -1.79
C PHE A 120 -6.05 7.44 -1.83
N TYR A 121 -5.69 8.08 -2.94
CA TYR A 121 -4.43 8.84 -3.03
C TYR A 121 -4.39 9.99 -2.03
N HIS A 122 -5.52 10.67 -1.82
CA HIS A 122 -5.62 11.72 -0.79
C HIS A 122 -5.34 11.18 0.61
N MET A 123 -5.94 10.04 1.00
CA MET A 123 -5.65 9.38 2.28
C MET A 123 -4.16 9.06 2.44
N ARG A 124 -3.55 8.48 1.41
CA ARG A 124 -2.12 8.12 1.44
C ARG A 124 -1.22 9.35 1.51
N THR A 125 -1.54 10.40 0.74
CA THR A 125 -0.79 11.67 0.77
C THR A 125 -0.89 12.33 2.14
N PHE A 126 -2.08 12.34 2.73
CA PHE A 126 -2.28 12.85 4.09
C PHE A 126 -1.41 12.07 5.11
N ASP A 127 -1.44 10.74 5.03
CA ASP A 127 -0.65 9.87 5.90
C ASP A 127 0.87 10.17 5.74
N SER A 128 1.36 10.27 4.51
CA SER A 128 2.76 10.58 4.22
C SER A 128 3.16 11.97 4.75
N ARG A 129 2.32 13.00 4.58
CA ARG A 129 2.53 14.34 5.15
C ARG A 129 2.66 14.31 6.68
N CYS A 130 1.88 13.46 7.34
CA CYS A 130 1.94 13.32 8.81
C CYS A 130 3.31 12.76 9.29
N TYR A 131 4.06 12.06 8.43
CA TYR A 131 5.39 11.52 8.74
C TYR A 131 6.55 12.36 8.18
N SER A 132 6.30 13.28 7.25
CA SER A 132 7.32 14.07 6.55
C SER A 132 7.71 15.39 7.22
N GLY A 133 7.24 15.66 8.41
CA GLY A 133 7.47 16.97 9.08
C GLY A 133 6.40 18.04 8.80
N GLU A 134 5.46 17.80 7.87
CA GLU A 134 4.31 18.68 7.59
C GLU A 134 3.06 18.31 8.42
N ARG A 135 3.25 17.59 9.52
CA ARG A 135 2.15 17.04 10.34
C ARG A 135 1.17 18.10 10.80
N THR A 136 1.68 19.20 11.35
CA THR A 136 0.84 20.27 11.95
C THR A 136 -0.02 20.92 10.88
N GLU A 137 0.57 21.24 9.73
CA GLU A 137 -0.12 21.84 8.58
C GLU A 137 -1.15 20.86 8.00
N ALA A 138 -0.78 19.60 7.80
CA ALA A 138 -1.67 18.58 7.27
C ALA A 138 -2.92 18.39 8.17
N ILE A 139 -2.72 18.26 9.48
CA ILE A 139 -3.82 18.10 10.43
C ILE A 139 -4.70 19.35 10.45
N LYS A 140 -4.11 20.57 10.44
CA LYS A 140 -4.85 21.81 10.42
C LYS A 140 -5.71 21.93 9.16
N GLU A 141 -5.14 21.72 7.99
CA GLU A 141 -5.86 21.76 6.72
C GLU A 141 -7.04 20.77 6.69
N GLU A 142 -6.84 19.54 7.19
CA GLU A 142 -7.90 18.53 7.25
C GLU A 142 -9.02 18.95 8.22
N LEU A 143 -8.69 19.51 9.38
CA LEU A 143 -9.68 20.00 10.35
C LEU A 143 -10.45 21.22 9.82
N ASP A 144 -9.76 22.14 9.15
CA ASP A 144 -10.37 23.35 8.58
C ASP A 144 -11.30 23.00 7.40
N SER A 145 -10.95 22.01 6.58
CA SER A 145 -11.77 21.54 5.45
C SER A 145 -13.12 20.95 5.88
N LYS A 146 -13.24 20.44 7.11
CA LYS A 146 -14.47 19.83 7.66
C LYS A 146 -15.47 20.79 8.25
N ASN A 147 -15.12 22.05 8.40
CA ASN A 147 -16.12 23.10 8.68
C ASN A 147 -17.04 23.33 7.46
N VAL A 148 -16.79 22.66 6.32
CA VAL A 148 -17.61 22.68 5.11
C VAL A 148 -18.29 21.31 4.97
N GLU A 149 -19.54 21.20 5.42
CA GLU A 149 -20.55 20.13 5.25
C GLU A 149 -20.10 18.80 4.58
N THR A 150 -19.60 17.84 5.38
CA THR A 150 -19.27 16.49 4.88
C THR A 150 -20.43 15.48 4.94
N ASP A 151 -21.53 15.80 5.61
CA ASP A 151 -22.66 14.87 5.79
C ASP A 151 -23.54 14.69 4.52
N LYS A 152 -23.28 15.47 3.45
CA LYS A 152 -24.02 15.39 2.17
C LYS A 152 -23.19 14.82 1.01
N GLU A 153 -22.03 14.29 1.28
CA GLU A 153 -21.18 13.72 0.21
C GLU A 153 -21.73 12.35 -0.21
N ASP A 154 -22.28 12.26 -1.43
CA ASP A 154 -22.81 11.01 -2.00
C ASP A 154 -21.71 9.98 -2.34
N ASN A 155 -20.44 10.40 -2.37
CA ASN A 155 -19.32 9.53 -2.69
C ASN A 155 -18.79 8.81 -1.44
N VAL A 156 -19.11 7.52 -1.30
CA VAL A 156 -18.64 6.67 -0.19
C VAL A 156 -17.12 6.65 -0.04
N TYR A 157 -16.37 6.72 -1.13
CA TYR A 157 -14.89 6.74 -1.07
C TYR A 157 -14.36 8.02 -0.42
N LYS A 158 -14.99 9.17 -0.67
CA LYS A 158 -14.64 10.42 0.01
C LYS A 158 -15.02 10.38 1.49
N GLN A 159 -16.17 9.78 1.83
CA GLN A 159 -16.57 9.59 3.23
C GLN A 159 -15.54 8.72 3.97
N ILE A 160 -15.03 7.65 3.34
CA ILE A 160 -13.97 6.81 3.89
C ILE A 160 -12.70 7.64 4.13
N ALA A 161 -12.25 8.38 3.10
CA ALA A 161 -11.04 9.20 3.20
C ALA A 161 -11.16 10.25 4.31
N SER A 162 -12.30 10.93 4.40
CA SER A 162 -12.59 11.90 5.45
C SER A 162 -12.56 11.29 6.85
N ALA A 163 -13.23 10.15 7.04
CA ALA A 163 -13.23 9.45 8.32
C ALA A 163 -11.81 8.95 8.69
N TYR A 164 -11.07 8.38 7.75
CA TYR A 164 -9.70 7.94 7.95
C TYR A 164 -8.77 9.08 8.35
N ASN A 165 -8.78 10.20 7.60
CA ASN A 165 -7.91 11.35 7.87
C ASN A 165 -8.19 11.96 9.24
N MET A 166 -9.48 12.05 9.64
CA MET A 166 -9.84 12.51 10.97
C MET A 166 -9.33 11.57 12.06
N GLY A 167 -9.53 10.27 11.90
CA GLY A 167 -9.00 9.28 12.84
C GLY A 167 -7.48 9.35 12.93
N THR A 168 -6.79 9.47 11.79
CA THR A 168 -5.33 9.64 11.74
C THR A 168 -4.88 10.95 12.39
N SER A 169 -5.62 12.05 12.24
CA SER A 169 -5.33 13.34 12.92
C SER A 169 -5.34 13.17 14.44
N PHE A 170 -6.36 12.50 14.97
CA PHE A 170 -6.41 12.19 16.41
C PHE A 170 -5.31 11.22 16.84
N TYR A 171 -4.99 10.19 16.04
CA TYR A 171 -3.89 9.27 16.29
C TYR A 171 -2.56 10.03 16.39
N MET A 172 -2.25 10.89 15.42
CA MET A 172 -1.01 11.69 15.37
C MET A 172 -0.91 12.74 16.50
N SER A 173 -2.02 13.02 17.16
CA SER A 173 -2.11 13.91 18.33
C SER A 173 -2.19 13.14 19.66
N ASP A 174 -1.84 11.84 19.66
CA ASP A 174 -1.87 10.92 20.81
C ASP A 174 -3.26 10.78 21.49
N GLN A 175 -4.32 11.14 20.75
CA GLN A 175 -5.71 11.04 21.22
C GLN A 175 -6.36 9.72 20.72
N PHE A 176 -5.71 8.59 21.01
CA PHE A 176 -6.06 7.28 20.45
C PHE A 176 -7.52 6.88 20.68
N LYS A 177 -8.08 7.15 21.87
CA LYS A 177 -9.49 6.84 22.16
C LYS A 177 -10.46 7.64 21.30
N LYS A 178 -10.11 8.86 20.89
CA LYS A 178 -10.91 9.68 19.98
C LYS A 178 -10.72 9.27 18.52
N ALA A 179 -9.57 8.70 18.17
CA ALA A 179 -9.30 8.20 16.82
C ALA A 179 -10.16 7.00 16.46
N ILE A 180 -10.39 6.07 17.42
CA ILE A 180 -11.09 4.79 17.20
C ILE A 180 -12.43 4.96 16.46
N PRO A 181 -13.42 5.75 16.92
CA PRO A 181 -14.72 5.81 16.27
C PRO A 181 -14.66 6.31 14.82
N TYR A 182 -13.71 7.15 14.46
CA TYR A 182 -13.53 7.63 13.09
C TYR A 182 -12.92 6.52 12.20
N LEU A 183 -11.91 5.81 12.69
CA LEU A 183 -11.28 4.71 11.97
C LEU A 183 -12.24 3.52 11.82
N ASP A 184 -13.03 3.21 12.84
CA ASP A 184 -14.07 2.20 12.76
C ASP A 184 -15.15 2.57 11.72
N LYS A 185 -15.54 3.86 11.66
CA LYS A 185 -16.44 4.36 10.61
C LYS A 185 -15.84 4.16 9.21
N ALA A 186 -14.55 4.47 9.04
CA ALA A 186 -13.87 4.25 7.76
C ALA A 186 -13.85 2.77 7.36
N MET A 187 -13.59 1.86 8.33
CA MET A 187 -13.64 0.40 8.11
C MET A 187 -15.04 -0.08 7.74
N GLN A 188 -16.08 0.37 8.45
CA GLN A 188 -17.47 0.01 8.16
C GLN A 188 -17.88 0.45 6.76
N LEU A 189 -17.56 1.67 6.37
CA LEU A 189 -17.82 2.17 5.02
C LEU A 189 -17.05 1.36 3.96
N ALA A 190 -15.80 0.98 4.23
CA ALA A 190 -15.00 0.17 3.31
C ALA A 190 -15.59 -1.23 3.09
N GLU A 191 -16.35 -1.79 4.06
CA GLU A 191 -17.07 -3.07 3.86
C GLU A 191 -18.18 -2.97 2.80
N THR A 192 -18.73 -1.80 2.56
CA THR A 192 -19.81 -1.59 1.56
C THR A 192 -19.28 -1.48 0.13
N LEU A 193 -17.95 -1.38 -0.05
CA LEU A 193 -17.33 -1.24 -1.37
C LEU A 193 -17.38 -2.54 -2.18
N PRO A 194 -17.35 -2.45 -3.53
CA PRO A 194 -17.07 -3.59 -4.39
C PRO A 194 -15.73 -4.26 -4.02
N GLU A 195 -15.61 -5.57 -4.23
CA GLU A 195 -14.49 -6.40 -3.75
C GLU A 195 -13.10 -5.80 -4.02
N LYS A 196 -12.84 -5.26 -5.22
CA LYS A 196 -11.55 -4.63 -5.55
C LYS A 196 -11.28 -3.41 -4.67
N GLY A 197 -12.23 -2.52 -4.53
CA GLY A 197 -12.13 -1.32 -3.68
C GLY A 197 -12.04 -1.71 -2.21
N LYS A 198 -12.90 -2.63 -1.76
CA LYS A 198 -12.88 -3.17 -0.40
C LYS A 198 -11.48 -3.67 -0.02
N TYR A 199 -10.85 -4.51 -0.85
CA TYR A 199 -9.52 -5.03 -0.58
C TYR A 199 -8.48 -3.90 -0.41
N ILE A 200 -8.44 -2.94 -1.34
CA ILE A 200 -7.45 -1.85 -1.33
C ILE A 200 -7.62 -0.98 -0.08
N TYR A 201 -8.84 -0.51 0.17
CA TYR A 201 -9.13 0.38 1.29
C TYR A 201 -8.97 -0.32 2.65
N LYS A 202 -9.49 -1.53 2.81
CA LYS A 202 -9.34 -2.29 4.04
C LYS A 202 -7.88 -2.59 4.36
N LYS A 203 -7.08 -3.05 3.39
CA LYS A 203 -5.65 -3.29 3.59
C LYS A 203 -4.96 -2.06 4.16
N PHE A 204 -5.26 -0.89 3.63
CA PHE A 204 -4.63 0.36 4.06
C PHE A 204 -5.14 0.84 5.43
N ILE A 205 -6.46 0.85 5.64
CA ILE A 205 -7.09 1.35 6.87
C ILE A 205 -6.77 0.45 8.06
N THR A 206 -6.83 -0.88 7.88
CA THR A 206 -6.66 -1.87 8.96
C THR A 206 -5.32 -1.70 9.68
N TRP A 207 -4.26 -1.37 8.96
CA TRP A 207 -2.95 -1.10 9.55
C TRP A 207 -3.04 0.02 10.59
N ARG A 208 -3.64 1.16 10.23
CA ARG A 208 -3.85 2.30 11.14
C ARG A 208 -4.75 1.95 12.32
N VAL A 209 -5.82 1.21 12.07
CA VAL A 209 -6.76 0.75 13.11
C VAL A 209 -6.02 -0.10 14.14
N CYS A 210 -5.26 -1.11 13.72
CA CYS A 210 -4.51 -1.98 14.62
C CYS A 210 -3.58 -1.18 15.56
N PHE A 211 -2.78 -0.28 15.01
CA PHE A 211 -1.89 0.55 15.83
C PHE A 211 -2.67 1.45 16.80
N THR A 212 -3.79 2.03 16.35
CA THR A 212 -4.62 2.89 17.21
C THR A 212 -5.20 2.11 18.39
N TYR A 213 -5.72 0.90 18.14
CA TYR A 213 -6.24 0.03 19.19
C TYR A 213 -5.13 -0.37 20.16
N ALA A 214 -3.95 -0.76 19.68
CA ALA A 214 -2.81 -1.10 20.52
C ALA A 214 -2.38 0.08 21.41
N GLN A 215 -2.24 1.28 20.83
CA GLN A 215 -1.88 2.50 21.58
C GLN A 215 -2.97 2.92 22.57
N ALA A 216 -4.23 2.59 22.31
CA ALA A 216 -5.33 2.79 23.25
C ALA A 216 -5.38 1.75 24.38
N GLY A 217 -4.46 0.78 24.43
CA GLY A 217 -4.42 -0.32 25.40
C GLY A 217 -5.39 -1.48 25.09
N LYS A 218 -5.99 -1.50 23.89
CA LYS A 218 -6.92 -2.55 23.43
C LYS A 218 -6.18 -3.61 22.59
N ASN A 219 -5.18 -4.22 23.20
CA ASN A 219 -4.24 -5.10 22.47
C ASN A 219 -4.90 -6.36 21.90
N LYS A 220 -5.85 -6.96 22.61
CA LYS A 220 -6.56 -8.17 22.13
C LYS A 220 -7.38 -7.89 20.87
N GLU A 221 -8.04 -6.74 20.82
CA GLU A 221 -8.78 -6.28 19.65
C GLU A 221 -7.83 -5.97 18.48
N ALA A 222 -6.70 -5.32 18.76
CA ALA A 222 -5.67 -5.03 17.76
C ALA A 222 -5.14 -6.32 17.12
N VAL A 223 -4.82 -7.34 17.92
CA VAL A 223 -4.38 -8.67 17.44
C VAL A 223 -5.43 -9.29 16.53
N LYS A 224 -6.70 -9.34 16.96
CA LYS A 224 -7.79 -9.91 16.16
C LYS A 224 -7.96 -9.21 14.80
N ILE A 225 -7.85 -7.89 14.78
CA ILE A 225 -7.96 -7.09 13.54
C ILE A 225 -6.76 -7.37 12.61
N MET A 226 -5.54 -7.45 13.15
CA MET A 226 -4.34 -7.77 12.36
C MET A 226 -4.41 -9.18 11.78
N GLU A 227 -4.88 -10.16 12.53
CA GLU A 227 -5.07 -11.53 12.07
C GLU A 227 -6.04 -11.59 10.86
N GLN A 228 -7.13 -10.83 10.90
CA GLN A 228 -8.03 -10.69 9.77
C GLN A 228 -7.34 -10.08 8.54
N LEU A 229 -6.48 -9.08 8.73
CA LEU A 229 -5.69 -8.48 7.64
C LEU A 229 -4.72 -9.49 7.02
N ILE A 230 -3.97 -10.21 7.85
CA ILE A 230 -3.04 -11.25 7.40
C ILE A 230 -3.78 -12.27 6.54
N ASN A 231 -4.87 -12.84 7.05
CA ASN A 231 -5.68 -13.82 6.33
C ASN A 231 -6.18 -13.29 4.97
N MET A 232 -6.67 -12.05 4.93
CA MET A 232 -7.14 -11.40 3.70
C MET A 232 -6.01 -11.25 2.66
N VAL A 233 -4.83 -10.82 3.10
CA VAL A 233 -3.67 -10.61 2.23
C VAL A 233 -3.12 -11.94 1.73
N GLU A 234 -2.96 -12.95 2.60
CA GLU A 234 -2.49 -14.28 2.21
C GLU A 234 -3.41 -14.96 1.19
N GLN A 235 -4.73 -14.91 1.41
CA GLN A 235 -5.68 -15.47 0.46
C GLN A 235 -5.60 -14.78 -0.90
N LYS A 236 -5.49 -13.45 -0.91
CA LYS A 236 -5.36 -12.67 -2.15
C LYS A 236 -4.07 -12.99 -2.88
N TYR A 237 -2.95 -13.13 -2.13
CA TYR A 237 -1.64 -13.49 -2.69
C TYR A 237 -1.68 -14.87 -3.35
N LYS A 238 -2.17 -15.88 -2.64
CA LYS A 238 -2.24 -17.26 -3.17
C LYS A 238 -3.11 -17.36 -4.43
N ASN A 239 -4.21 -16.63 -4.49
CA ASN A 239 -5.18 -16.76 -5.57
C ASN A 239 -4.86 -15.91 -6.80
N ASP A 240 -4.43 -14.66 -6.60
CA ASP A 240 -4.33 -13.67 -7.68
C ASP A 240 -2.89 -13.22 -7.95
N TYR A 241 -2.14 -12.82 -6.90
CA TYR A 241 -0.87 -12.14 -7.09
C TYR A 241 0.23 -13.06 -7.63
N GLN A 242 0.34 -14.30 -7.14
CA GLN A 242 1.38 -15.22 -7.54
C GLN A 242 1.32 -15.55 -9.05
N LYS A 243 0.12 -15.48 -9.64
CA LYS A 243 -0.08 -15.71 -11.08
C LYS A 243 0.14 -14.47 -11.92
N GLN A 244 -0.23 -13.30 -11.39
CA GLN A 244 -0.22 -12.03 -12.14
C GLN A 244 1.06 -11.24 -11.97
N ARG A 245 1.69 -11.33 -10.79
CA ARG A 245 2.91 -10.59 -10.42
C ARG A 245 3.91 -11.52 -9.71
N PRO A 246 4.57 -12.43 -10.46
CA PRO A 246 5.41 -13.49 -9.86
C PRO A 246 6.61 -12.97 -9.07
N PHE A 247 7.06 -11.74 -9.35
CA PHE A 247 8.18 -11.10 -8.68
C PHE A 247 7.74 -10.04 -7.65
N TYR A 248 6.44 -9.83 -7.47
CA TYR A 248 5.94 -8.90 -6.46
C TYR A 248 6.15 -9.49 -5.06
N ASN A 249 6.99 -8.85 -4.26
CA ASN A 249 7.33 -9.35 -2.93
C ASN A 249 6.29 -8.94 -1.90
N ILE A 250 5.20 -9.69 -1.82
CA ILE A 250 4.19 -9.50 -0.79
C ILE A 250 4.69 -9.95 0.60
N ASP A 251 5.73 -10.80 0.63
CA ASP A 251 6.27 -11.31 1.89
C ASP A 251 6.82 -10.19 2.78
N LEU A 252 7.32 -9.08 2.18
CA LEU A 252 7.72 -7.89 2.93
C LEU A 252 6.56 -7.27 3.73
N TYR A 253 5.36 -7.21 3.15
CA TYR A 253 4.17 -6.71 3.85
C TYR A 253 3.71 -7.69 4.93
N LEU A 254 3.71 -8.99 4.63
CA LEU A 254 3.38 -10.01 5.60
C LEU A 254 4.38 -10.04 6.77
N LEU A 255 5.68 -9.87 6.49
CA LEU A 255 6.71 -9.75 7.54
C LEU A 255 6.45 -8.58 8.49
N GLN A 256 5.99 -7.42 7.99
CA GLN A 256 5.61 -6.30 8.83
C GLN A 256 4.40 -6.64 9.73
N TYR A 257 3.41 -7.33 9.17
CA TYR A 257 2.22 -7.75 9.91
C TYR A 257 2.56 -8.82 10.95
N TYR A 258 3.39 -9.80 10.60
CA TYR A 258 3.89 -10.82 11.54
C TYR A 258 4.76 -10.19 12.64
N SER A 259 5.59 -9.20 12.31
CA SER A 259 6.37 -8.46 13.32
C SER A 259 5.46 -7.76 14.34
N PHE A 260 4.33 -7.19 13.89
CA PHE A 260 3.33 -6.64 14.79
C PHE A 260 2.74 -7.74 15.70
N MET A 261 2.38 -8.90 15.13
CA MET A 261 1.84 -10.02 15.90
C MET A 261 2.85 -10.53 16.94
N ILE A 262 4.12 -10.69 16.56
CA ILE A 262 5.20 -11.12 17.46
C ILE A 262 5.40 -10.10 18.59
N SER A 263 5.39 -8.81 18.30
CA SER A 263 5.50 -7.76 19.34
C SER A 263 4.31 -7.74 20.29
N SER A 264 3.20 -8.35 19.90
CA SER A 264 1.95 -8.46 20.67
C SER A 264 1.78 -9.81 21.38
N LEU A 265 2.86 -10.64 21.46
CA LEU A 265 2.82 -12.01 22.05
C LEU A 265 2.10 -12.12 23.39
N PRO A 266 2.25 -11.19 24.36
CA PRO A 266 1.53 -11.29 25.63
C PRO A 266 0.00 -11.31 25.51
N TYR A 267 -0.53 -10.97 24.34
CA TYR A 267 -1.97 -10.91 24.05
C TYR A 267 -2.45 -11.99 23.08
N LEU A 268 -1.52 -12.83 22.58
CA LEU A 268 -1.83 -13.96 21.70
C LEU A 268 -2.30 -15.17 22.49
N THR A 269 -3.08 -16.02 21.85
CA THR A 269 -3.34 -17.37 22.35
C THR A 269 -2.16 -18.28 22.04
N LEU A 270 -2.05 -19.41 22.73
CA LEU A 270 -0.98 -20.40 22.50
C LEU A 270 -0.95 -20.92 21.04
N GLU A 271 -2.12 -21.03 20.38
CA GLU A 271 -2.21 -21.38 18.95
C GLU A 271 -1.68 -20.29 18.04
N GLN A 272 -2.04 -19.05 18.29
CA GLN A 272 -1.55 -17.89 17.54
C GLN A 272 -0.03 -17.73 17.70
N GLU A 273 0.49 -17.89 18.92
CA GLU A 273 1.94 -17.89 19.16
C GLU A 273 2.66 -18.92 18.29
N LYS A 274 2.16 -20.16 18.24
CA LYS A 274 2.76 -21.24 17.41
C LYS A 274 2.70 -20.96 15.92
N TYR A 275 1.69 -20.23 15.46
CA TYR A 275 1.54 -19.88 14.03
C TYR A 275 2.51 -18.79 13.60
N TYR A 276 2.80 -17.80 14.45
CA TYR A 276 3.61 -16.64 14.12
C TYR A 276 5.09 -16.78 14.50
N TRP A 277 5.47 -17.83 15.25
CA TRP A 277 6.85 -18.21 15.55
C TRP A 277 7.39 -19.23 14.53
#